data_b6de1b9ea9751c211fe36916dc4a434e
#
_entry.id   b6de1b9ea9751c211fe36916dc4a434e
#
_cell.length_a   1.000
_cell.length_b   1.000
_cell.length_c   1.000
_cell.angle_alpha   90.00
_cell.angle_beta   90.00
_cell.angle_gamma   90.00
#
_symmetry.space_group_name_H-M   'P 1'
#
loop_
_entity.id
_entity.type
_entity.pdbx_description
1 polymer ?
#
loop_
_entity_poly.entity_id
_entity_poly.type
_entity_poly.pdbx_seq_one_letter_code
_entity_poly.pdbx_strand_id
1 'polypeptide(L)'
;MSARGLADWLSYLEQLHPSAIDMGLERVREVAQRLGLGRPARKVITVTGTNGKGSSCAFIASLLQAQGLSVGVYASPHLLRYNERVRIGGLEVDDDALCEAFEAVERARENTSLTYFEMGTLAALWLFQRAGLDAAVLEVGLGGRLDAVNLIDADVAVITNIGLDHAEWLGDDRESVGYEKAGILRRTVPAVCGDLEPPMSVLRQAEKLEVPLHLRGRDYDLASGVAGWHWRGVDVTGQSRELHDLPLLSLPLENAALALQVYALLDLPWQPEALAKALQQTRISGRFDRRTIRWNGRTLTLLLDVAHNPHAASYLASYLEQQSLIGRRLAVFGLLADKDLAGILNILLPHVSEWAVAPLASPRSRPAAELHAALVERKAAVSAHASLMQALESQCEKAGEQDEILLFGSFYCVAEALQWLATRMEEAGDGTA
;
A
#
# COMPACT_ATOMS: atom_id res chain seq x y z
N MET A 1 33.26 12.11 13.91
CA MET A 1 32.29 11.04 14.23
C MET A 1 32.09 10.27 12.94
N SER A 2 32.17 8.95 12.95
CA SER A 2 31.83 8.14 11.77
C SER A 2 30.39 8.46 11.40
N ALA A 3 30.08 8.70 10.12
CA ALA A 3 28.71 8.88 9.65
C ALA A 3 27.88 7.63 10.00
N ARG A 4 26.67 7.83 10.53
CA ARG A 4 25.75 6.71 10.81
C ARG A 4 25.35 6.06 9.48
N GLY A 5 25.43 4.74 9.40
CA GLY A 5 24.83 3.99 8.31
C GLY A 5 23.29 3.93 8.41
N LEU A 6 22.63 3.50 7.34
CA LEU A 6 21.15 3.46 7.32
C LEU A 6 20.57 2.60 8.45
N ALA A 7 21.14 1.43 8.72
CA ALA A 7 20.70 0.57 9.81
C ALA A 7 20.81 1.23 11.20
N ASP A 8 21.89 1.97 11.43
CA ASP A 8 22.08 2.71 12.67
C ASP A 8 21.06 3.85 12.80
N TRP A 9 20.75 4.54 11.68
CA TRP A 9 19.69 5.55 11.64
C TRP A 9 18.35 4.95 12.01
N LEU A 10 17.94 3.86 11.38
CA LEU A 10 16.64 3.23 11.62
C LEU A 10 16.49 2.78 13.08
N SER A 11 17.52 2.16 13.65
CA SER A 11 17.56 1.77 15.07
C SER A 11 17.45 2.99 16.01
N TYR A 12 18.09 4.08 15.66
CA TYR A 12 17.99 5.33 16.42
C TYR A 12 16.58 5.94 16.34
N LEU A 13 15.96 5.95 15.14
CA LEU A 13 14.63 6.51 14.93
C LEU A 13 13.52 5.76 15.67
N GLU A 14 13.65 4.44 15.85
CA GLU A 14 12.72 3.64 16.65
C GLU A 14 12.68 4.05 18.12
N GLN A 15 13.73 4.66 18.63
CA GLN A 15 13.87 5.07 20.03
C GLN A 15 13.76 6.60 20.23
N LEU A 16 13.65 7.36 19.15
CA LEU A 16 13.70 8.84 19.19
C LEU A 16 12.48 9.46 19.89
N HIS A 17 11.32 8.81 19.80
CA HIS A 17 10.07 9.25 20.39
C HIS A 17 9.51 8.17 21.32
N PRO A 18 8.94 8.54 22.51
CA PRO A 18 8.44 7.58 23.47
C PRO A 18 7.22 6.78 22.96
N SER A 19 6.47 7.32 22.00
CA SER A 19 5.33 6.66 21.37
C SER A 19 5.60 6.35 19.90
N ALA A 20 5.25 5.14 19.43
CA ALA A 20 5.36 4.79 18.02
C ALA A 20 4.42 5.62 17.12
N ILE A 21 3.27 6.02 17.66
CA ILE A 21 2.26 6.87 17.01
C ILE A 21 1.95 8.03 17.96
N ASP A 22 2.08 9.24 17.47
CA ASP A 22 1.67 10.48 18.13
C ASP A 22 1.16 11.44 17.06
N MET A 23 -0.18 11.52 16.95
CA MET A 23 -0.85 12.26 15.89
C MET A 23 -0.87 13.75 16.18
N GLY A 24 -0.33 14.56 15.27
CA GLY A 24 -0.29 16.01 15.37
C GLY A 24 0.60 16.61 14.30
N LEU A 25 0.37 17.87 13.95
CA LEU A 25 1.13 18.56 12.92
C LEU A 25 2.08 19.63 13.46
N GLU A 26 2.01 19.96 14.73
CA GLU A 26 2.77 21.07 15.33
C GLU A 26 4.27 20.79 15.27
N ARG A 27 4.72 19.65 15.76
CA ARG A 27 6.13 19.23 15.74
C ARG A 27 6.70 19.19 14.32
N VAL A 28 5.96 18.57 13.41
CA VAL A 28 6.38 18.39 12.01
C VAL A 28 6.49 19.74 11.30
N ARG A 29 5.52 20.68 11.54
CA ARG A 29 5.55 22.03 10.99
C ARG A 29 6.74 22.84 11.47
N GLU A 30 7.03 22.78 12.78
CA GLU A 30 8.16 23.47 13.37
C GLU A 30 9.48 23.02 12.74
N VAL A 31 9.69 21.69 12.62
CA VAL A 31 10.91 21.15 12.01
C VAL A 31 10.95 21.43 10.51
N ALA A 32 9.84 21.32 9.80
CA ALA A 32 9.76 21.66 8.39
C ALA A 32 10.16 23.12 8.10
N GLN A 33 9.72 24.07 8.95
CA GLN A 33 10.10 25.47 8.84
C GLN A 33 11.60 25.68 9.04
N ARG A 34 12.19 25.05 10.06
CA ARG A 34 13.64 25.11 10.31
C ARG A 34 14.45 24.46 9.18
N LEU A 35 13.92 23.39 8.59
CA LEU A 35 14.51 22.69 7.46
C LEU A 35 14.40 23.47 6.13
N GLY A 36 13.57 24.52 6.10
CA GLY A 36 13.30 25.30 4.90
C GLY A 36 12.51 24.52 3.84
N LEU A 37 11.63 23.61 4.29
CA LEU A 37 10.79 22.83 3.38
C LEU A 37 9.74 23.71 2.71
N GLY A 38 9.79 23.71 1.36
CA GLY A 38 8.74 24.23 0.48
C GLY A 38 7.89 23.11 -0.12
N ARG A 39 7.33 23.36 -1.30
CA ARG A 39 6.61 22.32 -2.04
C ARG A 39 7.61 21.26 -2.54
N PRO A 40 7.29 19.95 -2.35
CA PRO A 40 8.18 18.86 -2.76
C PRO A 40 8.22 18.65 -4.29
N ALA A 41 7.20 19.14 -5.02
CA ALA A 41 7.08 19.05 -6.47
C ALA A 41 6.14 20.13 -7.02
N ARG A 42 6.09 20.28 -8.36
CA ARG A 42 5.15 21.20 -9.02
C ARG A 42 3.69 20.81 -8.80
N LYS A 43 3.40 19.50 -8.84
CA LYS A 43 2.09 18.91 -8.53
C LYS A 43 2.24 17.95 -7.35
N VAL A 44 1.30 18.00 -6.43
CA VAL A 44 1.26 17.11 -5.25
C VAL A 44 -0.07 16.39 -5.21
N ILE A 45 -0.03 15.07 -5.12
CA ILE A 45 -1.19 14.20 -4.96
C ILE A 45 -1.08 13.51 -3.61
N THR A 46 -2.05 13.74 -2.72
CA THR A 46 -2.08 13.10 -1.40
C THR A 46 -3.15 12.02 -1.37
N VAL A 47 -2.75 10.80 -1.00
CA VAL A 47 -3.60 9.62 -1.04
C VAL A 47 -3.82 9.07 0.36
N THR A 48 -5.07 9.07 0.83
CA THR A 48 -5.51 8.38 2.05
C THR A 48 -6.54 7.29 1.72
N GLY A 49 -6.89 6.49 2.71
CA GLY A 49 -7.90 5.44 2.64
C GLY A 49 -7.60 4.32 3.62
N THR A 50 -8.51 3.38 3.78
CA THR A 50 -8.26 2.20 4.60
C THR A 50 -7.38 1.21 3.83
N ASN A 51 -7.82 0.78 2.67
CA ASN A 51 -7.08 -0.12 1.78
C ASN A 51 -6.84 0.55 0.41
N GLY A 52 -5.92 -0.01 -0.38
CA GLY A 52 -5.68 0.45 -1.75
C GLY A 52 -4.82 1.70 -1.91
N LYS A 53 -4.35 2.33 -0.84
CA LYS A 53 -3.48 3.51 -0.89
C LYS A 53 -2.24 3.28 -1.76
N GLY A 54 -1.41 2.30 -1.40
CA GLY A 54 -0.18 2.00 -2.12
C GLY A 54 -0.40 1.65 -3.60
N SER A 55 -1.44 0.86 -3.94
CA SER A 55 -1.75 0.55 -5.34
C SER A 55 -2.27 1.77 -6.11
N SER A 56 -3.06 2.64 -5.49
CA SER A 56 -3.46 3.90 -6.10
C SER A 56 -2.25 4.82 -6.33
N CYS A 57 -1.34 4.93 -5.35
CA CYS A 57 -0.09 5.68 -5.52
C CYS A 57 0.76 5.13 -6.67
N ALA A 58 0.89 3.81 -6.80
CA ALA A 58 1.65 3.19 -7.87
C ALA A 58 1.02 3.43 -9.24
N PHE A 59 -0.31 3.29 -9.38
CA PHE A 59 -1.01 3.61 -10.63
C PHE A 59 -0.86 5.08 -11.00
N ILE A 60 -1.09 6.01 -10.05
CA ILE A 60 -0.94 7.45 -10.30
C ILE A 60 0.48 7.75 -10.76
N ALA A 61 1.49 7.23 -10.08
CA ALA A 61 2.89 7.44 -10.44
C ALA A 61 3.21 6.88 -11.84
N SER A 62 2.75 5.67 -12.15
CA SER A 62 2.95 5.05 -13.48
C SER A 62 2.30 5.86 -14.60
N LEU A 63 1.08 6.37 -14.38
CA LEU A 63 0.39 7.22 -15.36
C LEU A 63 1.15 8.54 -15.61
N LEU A 64 1.67 9.17 -14.56
CA LEU A 64 2.46 10.40 -14.67
C LEU A 64 3.80 10.16 -15.35
N GLN A 65 4.50 9.09 -15.00
CA GLN A 65 5.78 8.71 -15.62
C GLN A 65 5.63 8.35 -17.11
N ALA A 66 4.50 7.76 -17.50
CA ALA A 66 4.21 7.47 -18.91
C ALA A 66 4.10 8.74 -19.78
N GLN A 67 3.91 9.91 -19.18
CA GLN A 67 3.96 11.22 -19.84
C GLN A 67 5.33 11.89 -19.76
N GLY A 68 6.35 11.17 -19.29
CA GLY A 68 7.72 11.69 -19.18
C GLY A 68 7.95 12.60 -17.97
N LEU A 69 7.02 12.65 -17.00
CA LEU A 69 7.18 13.46 -15.80
C LEU A 69 8.14 12.79 -14.81
N SER A 70 8.95 13.60 -14.15
CA SER A 70 9.76 13.19 -12.99
C SER A 70 8.85 13.09 -11.77
N VAL A 71 8.74 11.88 -11.18
CA VAL A 71 7.79 11.58 -10.11
C VAL A 71 8.49 11.07 -8.87
N GLY A 72 8.20 11.69 -7.72
CA GLY A 72 8.53 11.17 -6.39
C GLY A 72 7.33 10.42 -5.80
N VAL A 73 7.58 9.30 -5.15
CA VAL A 73 6.55 8.53 -4.42
C VAL A 73 7.02 8.31 -2.99
N TYR A 74 6.19 8.73 -2.03
CA TYR A 74 6.36 8.36 -0.62
C TYR A 74 5.23 7.42 -0.23
N ALA A 75 5.59 6.20 0.21
CA ALA A 75 4.63 5.14 0.54
C ALA A 75 5.03 4.40 1.83
N SER A 76 4.05 3.75 2.49
CA SER A 76 4.31 2.98 3.71
C SER A 76 3.26 1.87 3.92
N PRO A 77 3.64 0.80 4.65
CA PRO A 77 4.98 0.46 5.11
C PRO A 77 5.85 -0.12 3.97
N HIS A 78 7.11 -0.38 4.25
CA HIS A 78 8.00 -1.16 3.38
C HIS A 78 7.89 -2.67 3.69
N LEU A 79 8.35 -3.51 2.77
CA LEU A 79 8.43 -4.97 2.94
C LEU A 79 9.81 -5.40 3.44
N LEU A 80 10.86 -5.12 2.68
CA LEU A 80 12.21 -5.57 2.95
C LEU A 80 13.15 -4.45 3.38
N ARG A 81 13.12 -3.33 2.66
CA ARG A 81 14.07 -2.23 2.84
C ARG A 81 13.36 -0.92 3.05
N TYR A 82 13.88 -0.09 3.94
CA TYR A 82 13.33 1.23 4.19
C TYR A 82 13.25 2.10 2.93
N ASN A 83 14.19 1.92 2.01
CA ASN A 83 14.29 2.61 0.72
C ASN A 83 13.02 2.50 -0.13
N GLU A 84 12.28 1.40 -0.02
CA GLU A 84 10.99 1.19 -0.70
C GLU A 84 10.00 2.33 -0.44
N ARG A 85 10.13 3.02 0.72
CA ARG A 85 9.24 4.13 1.12
C ARG A 85 9.44 5.38 0.29
N VAL A 86 10.63 5.57 -0.30
CA VAL A 86 10.99 6.79 -1.02
C VAL A 86 11.52 6.43 -2.39
N ARG A 87 10.74 6.72 -3.42
CA ARG A 87 11.13 6.46 -4.81
C ARG A 87 11.16 7.75 -5.61
N ILE A 88 12.16 7.88 -6.48
CA ILE A 88 12.31 8.99 -7.42
C ILE A 88 12.52 8.41 -8.81
N GLY A 89 11.69 8.81 -9.77
CA GLY A 89 11.76 8.28 -11.15
C GLY A 89 11.52 6.77 -11.25
N GLY A 90 10.77 6.19 -10.29
CA GLY A 90 10.46 4.74 -10.21
C GLY A 90 11.53 3.91 -9.48
N LEU A 91 12.68 4.48 -9.14
CA LEU A 91 13.76 3.82 -8.42
C LEU A 91 13.74 4.17 -6.94
N GLU A 92 14.09 3.21 -6.09
CA GLU A 92 14.32 3.46 -4.66
C GLU A 92 15.54 4.37 -4.50
N VAL A 93 15.45 5.32 -3.57
CA VAL A 93 16.62 6.13 -3.20
C VAL A 93 17.64 5.24 -2.49
N ASP A 94 18.92 5.54 -2.67
CA ASP A 94 19.99 4.76 -2.02
C ASP A 94 20.14 5.08 -0.53
N ASP A 95 20.95 4.29 0.15
CA ASP A 95 21.18 4.40 1.59
C ASP A 95 21.84 5.73 1.96
N ASP A 96 22.76 6.22 1.11
CA ASP A 96 23.50 7.46 1.35
C ASP A 96 22.55 8.67 1.27
N ALA A 97 21.67 8.72 0.27
CA ALA A 97 20.66 9.78 0.15
C ALA A 97 19.70 9.81 1.35
N LEU A 98 19.28 8.64 1.85
CA LEU A 98 18.44 8.56 3.05
C LEU A 98 19.21 9.04 4.30
N CYS A 99 20.47 8.63 4.45
CA CYS A 99 21.31 9.08 5.56
C CYS A 99 21.50 10.60 5.53
N GLU A 100 21.78 11.18 4.36
CA GLU A 100 21.89 12.64 4.19
C GLU A 100 20.60 13.36 4.59
N ALA A 101 19.44 12.83 4.16
CA ALA A 101 18.15 13.39 4.51
C ALA A 101 17.87 13.29 6.01
N PHE A 102 18.14 12.15 6.65
CA PHE A 102 17.98 11.98 8.10
C PHE A 102 18.91 12.93 8.87
N GLU A 103 20.15 13.11 8.44
CA GLU A 103 21.05 14.12 9.04
C GLU A 103 20.51 15.54 8.92
N ALA A 104 19.93 15.90 7.77
CA ALA A 104 19.35 17.22 7.57
C ALA A 104 18.17 17.46 8.53
N VAL A 105 17.26 16.49 8.64
CA VAL A 105 16.11 16.54 9.56
C VAL A 105 16.60 16.57 11.02
N GLU A 106 17.59 15.74 11.39
CA GLU A 106 18.15 15.67 12.74
C GLU A 106 18.73 17.03 13.18
N ARG A 107 19.45 17.72 12.30
CA ARG A 107 19.96 19.07 12.59
C ARG A 107 18.82 20.07 12.78
N ALA A 108 17.76 19.99 11.94
CA ALA A 108 16.64 20.93 11.98
C ALA A 108 15.69 20.70 13.16
N ARG A 109 15.54 19.46 13.63
CA ARG A 109 14.64 19.17 14.76
C ARG A 109 15.15 19.71 16.09
N GLU A 110 16.45 19.89 16.25
CA GLU A 110 17.04 20.35 17.52
C GLU A 110 16.58 19.47 18.71
N ASN A 111 15.77 20.05 19.61
CA ASN A 111 15.18 19.36 20.76
C ASN A 111 13.75 18.86 20.50
N THR A 112 13.17 19.13 19.31
CA THR A 112 11.83 18.65 18.96
C THR A 112 11.86 17.14 18.74
N SER A 113 11.07 16.39 19.50
CA SER A 113 10.94 14.94 19.34
C SER A 113 10.08 14.64 18.13
N LEU A 114 10.49 13.67 17.29
CA LEU A 114 9.77 13.22 16.11
C LEU A 114 9.60 11.71 16.16
N THR A 115 8.40 11.23 15.81
CA THR A 115 8.16 9.80 15.62
C THR A 115 8.95 9.29 14.40
N TYR A 116 9.11 7.97 14.31
CA TYR A 116 9.71 7.28 13.16
C TYR A 116 9.08 7.71 11.82
N PHE A 117 7.75 7.82 11.80
CA PHE A 117 7.02 8.22 10.59
C PHE A 117 7.19 9.71 10.26
N GLU A 118 7.14 10.59 11.25
CA GLU A 118 7.37 12.04 11.06
C GLU A 118 8.78 12.32 10.52
N MET A 119 9.79 11.65 11.08
CA MET A 119 11.18 11.76 10.61
C MET A 119 11.31 11.31 9.16
N GLY A 120 10.71 10.15 8.80
CA GLY A 120 10.72 9.62 7.44
C GLY A 120 9.98 10.51 6.45
N THR A 121 8.84 11.09 6.86
CA THR A 121 8.05 12.01 6.03
C THR A 121 8.86 13.26 5.70
N LEU A 122 9.49 13.90 6.69
CA LEU A 122 10.32 15.09 6.48
C LEU A 122 11.52 14.77 5.59
N ALA A 123 12.17 13.62 5.79
CA ALA A 123 13.29 13.19 4.96
C ALA A 123 12.87 12.98 3.49
N ALA A 124 11.73 12.33 3.24
CA ALA A 124 11.18 12.13 1.89
C ALA A 124 10.87 13.49 1.21
N LEU A 125 10.19 14.39 1.91
CA LEU A 125 9.86 15.71 1.39
C LEU A 125 11.12 16.54 1.06
N TRP A 126 12.15 16.44 1.89
CA TRP A 126 13.44 17.10 1.67
C TRP A 126 14.15 16.56 0.41
N LEU A 127 14.15 15.24 0.22
CA LEU A 127 14.70 14.60 -0.99
C LEU A 127 13.94 15.04 -2.24
N PHE A 128 12.61 15.06 -2.20
CA PHE A 128 11.78 15.45 -3.35
C PHE A 128 11.98 16.91 -3.74
N GLN A 129 12.07 17.82 -2.75
CA GLN A 129 12.34 19.23 -3.00
C GLN A 129 13.69 19.42 -3.72
N ARG A 130 14.73 18.69 -3.29
CA ARG A 130 16.07 18.77 -3.91
C ARG A 130 16.12 18.14 -5.30
N ALA A 131 15.29 17.13 -5.56
CA ALA A 131 15.22 16.50 -6.86
C ALA A 131 14.50 17.33 -7.94
N GLY A 132 13.78 18.41 -7.56
CA GLY A 132 13.12 19.31 -8.50
C GLY A 132 12.04 18.65 -9.34
N LEU A 133 11.19 17.83 -8.72
CA LEU A 133 10.23 16.95 -9.35
C LEU A 133 9.05 17.68 -10.00
N ASP A 134 8.49 17.10 -11.09
CA ASP A 134 7.24 17.55 -11.70
C ASP A 134 6.04 17.15 -10.83
N ALA A 135 6.06 15.96 -10.23
CA ALA A 135 4.99 15.48 -9.37
C ALA A 135 5.51 14.71 -8.14
N ALA A 136 4.77 14.81 -7.04
CA ALA A 136 4.94 13.98 -5.85
C ALA A 136 3.62 13.29 -5.50
N VAL A 137 3.66 11.98 -5.29
CA VAL A 137 2.54 11.16 -4.84
C VAL A 137 2.83 10.73 -3.41
N LEU A 138 2.00 11.19 -2.48
CA LEU A 138 2.23 11.07 -1.04
C LEU A 138 1.17 10.17 -0.42
N GLU A 139 1.56 9.01 0.08
CA GLU A 139 0.69 8.10 0.83
C GLU A 139 0.62 8.50 2.29
N VAL A 140 -0.59 8.72 2.79
CA VAL A 140 -0.88 8.94 4.22
C VAL A 140 -0.63 7.65 5.00
N GLY A 141 0.10 7.74 6.09
CA GLY A 141 0.37 6.59 6.96
C GLY A 141 -0.86 6.14 7.74
N LEU A 142 -1.53 7.09 8.42
CA LEU A 142 -2.67 6.82 9.29
C LEU A 142 -3.70 7.97 9.27
N GLY A 143 -4.97 7.64 9.04
CA GLY A 143 -6.05 8.64 9.04
C GLY A 143 -5.92 9.62 7.89
N GLY A 144 -5.49 10.83 8.19
CA GLY A 144 -5.25 11.90 7.21
C GLY A 144 -5.09 13.26 7.89
N ARG A 145 -6.04 13.68 8.68
CA ARG A 145 -6.12 15.03 9.28
C ARG A 145 -4.86 15.43 10.06
N LEU A 146 -4.34 14.54 10.87
CA LEU A 146 -3.18 14.76 11.74
C LEU A 146 -1.94 13.98 11.31
N ASP A 147 -1.97 13.35 10.13
CA ASP A 147 -0.83 12.63 9.59
C ASP A 147 0.25 13.59 9.08
N ALA A 148 1.52 13.24 9.28
CA ALA A 148 2.65 14.07 8.91
C ALA A 148 2.67 14.45 7.41
N VAL A 149 2.19 13.59 6.54
CA VAL A 149 2.06 13.85 5.09
C VAL A 149 1.13 15.03 4.82
N ASN A 150 0.12 15.26 5.67
CA ASN A 150 -0.84 16.36 5.54
C ASN A 150 -0.25 17.74 5.88
N LEU A 151 1.04 17.82 6.17
CA LEU A 151 1.81 19.07 6.26
C LEU A 151 1.78 19.84 4.93
N ILE A 152 1.75 19.12 3.81
CA ILE A 152 1.79 19.68 2.45
C ILE A 152 0.40 19.69 1.84
N ASP A 153 -0.02 20.85 1.31
CA ASP A 153 -1.29 20.96 0.58
C ASP A 153 -1.18 20.30 -0.80
N ALA A 154 -2.13 19.42 -1.09
CA ALA A 154 -2.21 18.71 -2.37
C ALA A 154 -2.85 19.57 -3.48
N ASP A 155 -2.56 19.27 -4.74
CA ASP A 155 -3.30 19.75 -5.91
C ASP A 155 -4.50 18.83 -6.24
N VAL A 156 -4.41 17.55 -5.85
CA VAL A 156 -5.52 16.60 -5.87
C VAL A 156 -5.47 15.75 -4.61
N ALA A 157 -6.57 15.73 -3.86
CA ALA A 157 -6.71 14.86 -2.70
C ALA A 157 -7.44 13.57 -3.09
N VAL A 158 -7.03 12.44 -2.52
CA VAL A 158 -7.55 11.11 -2.88
C VAL A 158 -7.94 10.33 -1.64
N ILE A 159 -9.18 9.86 -1.60
CA ILE A 159 -9.70 8.93 -0.59
C ILE A 159 -10.03 7.63 -1.31
N THR A 160 -9.26 6.56 -1.07
CA THR A 160 -9.48 5.30 -1.81
C THR A 160 -10.77 4.60 -1.39
N ASN A 161 -10.92 4.35 -0.10
CA ASN A 161 -12.13 3.77 0.52
C ASN A 161 -12.11 4.02 2.03
N ILE A 162 -13.25 3.77 2.70
CA ILE A 162 -13.42 3.96 4.13
C ILE A 162 -13.98 2.69 4.75
N GLY A 163 -13.10 1.97 5.42
CA GLY A 163 -13.41 0.78 6.21
C GLY A 163 -12.90 0.91 7.64
N LEU A 164 -13.27 -0.01 8.49
CA LEU A 164 -12.80 -0.04 9.88
C LEU A 164 -11.40 -0.67 9.94
N ASP A 165 -10.45 0.08 10.39
CA ASP A 165 -9.10 -0.34 10.77
C ASP A 165 -8.52 0.70 11.72
N HIS A 166 -7.56 0.33 12.57
CA HIS A 166 -6.95 1.22 13.54
C HIS A 166 -7.95 1.95 14.46
N ALA A 167 -8.96 1.21 14.96
CA ALA A 167 -10.07 1.79 15.75
C ALA A 167 -9.60 2.57 16.99
N GLU A 168 -8.48 2.18 17.58
CA GLU A 168 -7.85 2.88 18.70
C GLU A 168 -7.53 4.36 18.39
N TRP A 169 -7.24 4.68 17.11
CA TRP A 169 -6.81 6.01 16.67
C TRP A 169 -7.86 6.75 15.86
N LEU A 170 -8.65 6.03 15.07
CA LEU A 170 -9.57 6.62 14.09
C LEU A 170 -11.04 6.54 14.48
N GLY A 171 -11.34 5.82 15.58
CA GLY A 171 -12.71 5.51 15.99
C GLY A 171 -13.22 4.18 15.43
N ASP A 172 -14.37 3.75 15.94
CA ASP A 172 -14.96 2.44 15.75
C ASP A 172 -16.12 2.42 14.74
N ASP A 173 -16.38 3.54 14.08
CA ASP A 173 -17.39 3.66 13.02
C ASP A 173 -16.84 4.35 11.74
N ARG A 174 -17.55 4.19 10.64
CA ARG A 174 -17.14 4.76 9.34
C ARG A 174 -17.22 6.29 9.31
N GLU A 175 -18.06 6.93 10.10
CA GLU A 175 -18.17 8.39 10.17
C GLU A 175 -16.92 9.00 10.80
N SER A 176 -16.44 8.42 11.90
CA SER A 176 -15.20 8.82 12.58
C SER A 176 -13.99 8.64 11.67
N VAL A 177 -13.86 7.46 11.05
CA VAL A 177 -12.78 7.19 10.08
C VAL A 177 -12.84 8.14 8.89
N GLY A 178 -14.03 8.39 8.37
CA GLY A 178 -14.28 9.32 7.26
C GLY A 178 -13.87 10.75 7.61
N TYR A 179 -14.19 11.21 8.81
CA TYR A 179 -13.79 12.53 9.31
C TYR A 179 -12.26 12.70 9.32
N GLU A 180 -11.53 11.74 9.85
CA GLU A 180 -10.07 11.77 9.88
C GLU A 180 -9.46 11.78 8.45
N LYS A 181 -10.02 10.99 7.54
CA LYS A 181 -9.54 10.96 6.13
C LYS A 181 -9.90 12.24 5.38
N ALA A 182 -11.09 12.78 5.59
CA ALA A 182 -11.50 14.06 4.99
C ALA A 182 -10.65 15.27 5.42
N GLY A 183 -9.81 15.10 6.44
CA GLY A 183 -8.85 16.13 6.88
C GLY A 183 -7.75 16.47 5.89
N ILE A 184 -7.57 15.69 4.80
CA ILE A 184 -6.65 16.04 3.71
C ILE A 184 -7.28 16.98 2.67
N LEU A 185 -8.60 17.21 2.72
CA LEU A 185 -9.31 18.07 1.78
C LEU A 185 -8.91 19.53 2.00
N ARG A 186 -8.80 20.27 0.91
CA ARG A 186 -8.50 21.72 0.92
C ARG A 186 -9.56 22.48 0.15
N ARG A 187 -9.80 23.73 0.57
CA ARG A 187 -10.81 24.59 -0.06
C ARG A 187 -10.57 24.71 -1.56
N THR A 188 -11.60 24.44 -2.36
CA THR A 188 -11.60 24.49 -3.84
C THR A 188 -10.61 23.59 -4.56
N VAL A 189 -9.84 22.76 -3.84
CA VAL A 189 -8.93 21.77 -4.44
C VAL A 189 -9.73 20.51 -4.81
N PRO A 190 -9.61 19.99 -6.05
CA PRO A 190 -10.34 18.80 -6.45
C PRO A 190 -9.94 17.57 -5.62
N ALA A 191 -10.93 16.73 -5.36
CA ALA A 191 -10.72 15.47 -4.65
C ALA A 191 -11.44 14.32 -5.35
N VAL A 192 -10.85 13.12 -5.24
CA VAL A 192 -11.40 11.88 -5.80
C VAL A 192 -11.70 10.91 -4.64
N CYS A 193 -12.91 10.38 -4.59
CA CYS A 193 -13.31 9.37 -3.62
C CYS A 193 -13.73 8.08 -4.33
N GLY A 194 -13.05 6.97 -3.98
CA GLY A 194 -13.28 5.65 -4.55
C GLY A 194 -14.33 4.83 -3.79
N ASP A 195 -14.80 5.33 -2.64
CA ASP A 195 -15.88 4.69 -1.88
C ASP A 195 -17.22 4.91 -2.58
N LEU A 196 -17.98 3.84 -2.83
CA LEU A 196 -19.31 3.94 -3.48
C LEU A 196 -20.35 4.54 -2.56
N GLU A 197 -20.18 4.40 -1.25
CA GLU A 197 -21.08 4.90 -0.22
C GLU A 197 -20.28 5.71 0.83
N PRO A 198 -19.69 6.85 0.45
CA PRO A 198 -18.86 7.62 1.36
C PRO A 198 -19.66 8.10 2.58
N PRO A 199 -19.09 8.04 3.79
CA PRO A 199 -19.74 8.55 5.00
C PRO A 199 -20.11 10.02 4.88
N MET A 200 -21.14 10.44 5.61
CA MET A 200 -21.60 11.84 5.63
C MET A 200 -20.53 12.81 6.11
N SER A 201 -19.62 12.38 6.96
CA SER A 201 -18.48 13.19 7.42
C SER A 201 -17.60 13.66 6.25
N VAL A 202 -17.37 12.81 5.24
CA VAL A 202 -16.62 13.18 4.03
C VAL A 202 -17.40 14.17 3.19
N LEU A 203 -18.68 13.90 2.93
CA LEU A 203 -19.54 14.75 2.10
C LEU A 203 -19.71 16.13 2.70
N ARG A 204 -19.99 16.22 4.00
CA ARG A 204 -20.13 17.50 4.73
C ARG A 204 -18.83 18.30 4.76
N GLN A 205 -17.69 17.63 4.92
CA GLN A 205 -16.39 18.31 4.89
C GLN A 205 -16.09 18.87 3.50
N ALA A 206 -16.38 18.09 2.44
CA ALA A 206 -16.22 18.56 1.07
C ALA A 206 -17.13 19.74 0.75
N GLU A 207 -18.41 19.69 1.15
CA GLU A 207 -19.36 20.80 1.00
C GLU A 207 -18.89 22.06 1.74
N LYS A 208 -18.50 21.92 3.01
CA LYS A 208 -17.99 23.02 3.85
C LYS A 208 -16.78 23.73 3.23
N LEU A 209 -15.91 22.98 2.58
CA LEU A 209 -14.69 23.48 1.94
C LEU A 209 -14.88 23.82 0.46
N GLU A 210 -16.11 23.67 -0.08
CA GLU A 210 -16.40 23.89 -1.51
C GLU A 210 -15.47 23.04 -2.42
N VAL A 211 -15.19 21.81 -2.01
CA VAL A 211 -14.30 20.88 -2.74
C VAL A 211 -15.04 20.32 -3.96
N PRO A 212 -14.48 20.40 -5.17
CA PRO A 212 -14.95 19.62 -6.30
C PRO A 212 -14.69 18.12 -6.04
N LEU A 213 -15.66 17.45 -5.39
CA LEU A 213 -15.53 16.04 -4.99
C LEU A 213 -16.08 15.11 -6.08
N HIS A 214 -15.17 14.36 -6.72
CA HIS A 214 -15.49 13.37 -7.74
C HIS A 214 -15.71 12.00 -7.09
N LEU A 215 -16.95 11.50 -7.14
CA LEU A 215 -17.38 10.24 -6.53
C LEU A 215 -17.43 9.12 -7.55
N ARG A 216 -16.91 7.95 -7.18
CA ARG A 216 -17.12 6.73 -7.93
C ARG A 216 -18.62 6.40 -8.01
N GLY A 217 -19.07 5.87 -9.16
CA GLY A 217 -20.49 5.61 -9.42
C GLY A 217 -21.26 6.82 -9.93
N ARG A 218 -20.82 8.04 -9.63
CA ARG A 218 -21.45 9.29 -10.08
C ARG A 218 -20.62 9.98 -11.19
N ASP A 219 -19.42 10.42 -10.87
CA ASP A 219 -18.58 11.26 -11.75
C ASP A 219 -17.59 10.42 -12.57
N TYR A 220 -17.18 9.29 -12.04
CA TYR A 220 -16.36 8.30 -12.73
C TYR A 220 -16.74 6.88 -12.29
N ASP A 221 -16.44 5.90 -13.13
CA ASP A 221 -16.64 4.49 -12.79
C ASP A 221 -15.88 3.57 -13.75
N LEU A 222 -15.97 2.27 -13.49
CA LEU A 222 -15.46 1.21 -14.34
C LEU A 222 -16.57 0.19 -14.64
N ALA A 223 -16.43 -0.49 -15.78
CA ALA A 223 -17.22 -1.67 -16.13
C ALA A 223 -16.26 -2.79 -16.56
N SER A 224 -16.32 -3.93 -15.87
CA SER A 224 -15.48 -5.09 -16.19
C SER A 224 -16.23 -6.08 -17.07
N GLY A 225 -15.51 -6.67 -18.05
CA GLY A 225 -15.98 -7.73 -18.93
C GLY A 225 -15.01 -8.90 -18.95
N VAL A 226 -15.32 -9.94 -19.71
CA VAL A 226 -14.49 -11.17 -19.81
C VAL A 226 -13.11 -10.90 -20.41
N ALA A 227 -13.02 -10.00 -21.38
CA ALA A 227 -11.78 -9.74 -22.14
C ALA A 227 -11.00 -8.50 -21.66
N GLY A 228 -11.59 -7.69 -20.77
CA GLY A 228 -10.99 -6.44 -20.33
C GLY A 228 -12.01 -5.58 -19.57
N TRP A 229 -11.67 -4.32 -19.38
CA TRP A 229 -12.53 -3.37 -18.68
C TRP A 229 -12.57 -2.02 -19.40
N HIS A 230 -13.57 -1.22 -19.05
CA HIS A 230 -13.78 0.13 -19.55
C HIS A 230 -13.77 1.11 -18.39
N TRP A 231 -13.28 2.31 -18.63
CA TRP A 231 -13.34 3.40 -17.69
C TRP A 231 -14.06 4.61 -18.29
N ARG A 232 -14.88 5.26 -17.49
CA ARG A 232 -15.46 6.58 -17.78
C ARG A 232 -15.17 7.54 -16.63
N GLY A 233 -15.00 8.80 -16.94
CA GLY A 233 -14.80 9.84 -15.92
C GLY A 233 -14.91 11.24 -16.53
N VAL A 234 -14.48 12.24 -15.77
CA VAL A 234 -14.52 13.64 -16.19
C VAL A 234 -13.15 14.30 -16.01
N ASP A 235 -12.81 15.18 -16.94
CA ASP A 235 -11.60 15.98 -16.82
C ASP A 235 -11.80 17.25 -15.98
N VAL A 236 -10.74 18.05 -15.83
CA VAL A 236 -10.75 19.30 -15.06
C VAL A 236 -11.77 20.34 -15.56
N THR A 237 -12.19 20.24 -16.81
CA THR A 237 -13.20 21.11 -17.41
C THR A 237 -14.64 20.58 -17.28
N GLY A 238 -14.79 19.37 -16.73
CA GLY A 238 -16.06 18.66 -16.63
C GLY A 238 -16.46 17.89 -17.90
N GLN A 239 -15.57 17.79 -18.89
CA GLN A 239 -15.83 17.00 -20.11
C GLN A 239 -15.66 15.51 -19.82
N SER A 240 -16.56 14.69 -20.39
CA SER A 240 -16.46 13.24 -20.31
C SER A 240 -15.20 12.72 -21.00
N ARG A 241 -14.54 11.78 -20.33
CA ARG A 241 -13.40 11.01 -20.84
C ARG A 241 -13.70 9.53 -20.70
N GLU A 242 -13.31 8.74 -21.67
CA GLU A 242 -13.52 7.30 -21.68
C GLU A 242 -12.27 6.58 -22.16
N LEU A 243 -12.05 5.38 -21.63
CA LEU A 243 -11.06 4.42 -22.11
C LEU A 243 -11.75 3.05 -22.25
N HIS A 244 -11.67 2.50 -23.44
CA HIS A 244 -12.29 1.21 -23.77
C HIS A 244 -11.22 0.12 -23.90
N ASP A 245 -11.66 -1.13 -23.75
CA ASP A 245 -10.83 -2.31 -23.99
C ASP A 245 -9.49 -2.31 -23.22
N LEU A 246 -9.52 -1.78 -22.00
CA LEU A 246 -8.37 -1.81 -21.11
C LEU A 246 -8.04 -3.25 -20.71
N PRO A 247 -6.74 -3.64 -20.65
CA PRO A 247 -6.34 -4.98 -20.30
C PRO A 247 -6.63 -5.29 -18.82
N LEU A 248 -6.88 -6.57 -18.51
CA LEU A 248 -6.99 -7.01 -17.12
C LEU A 248 -5.68 -6.74 -16.37
N LEU A 249 -5.79 -6.31 -15.13
CA LEU A 249 -4.68 -5.93 -14.28
C LEU A 249 -4.47 -6.97 -13.16
N SER A 250 -3.25 -7.05 -12.65
CA SER A 250 -2.96 -7.84 -11.45
C SER A 250 -3.41 -7.15 -10.15
N LEU A 251 -3.51 -5.83 -10.15
CA LEU A 251 -3.96 -5.01 -9.01
C LEU A 251 -5.44 -4.64 -9.19
N PRO A 252 -6.16 -4.26 -8.10
CA PRO A 252 -7.57 -3.92 -8.15
C PRO A 252 -7.91 -2.84 -9.18
N LEU A 253 -8.91 -3.13 -10.03
CA LEU A 253 -9.36 -2.23 -11.11
C LEU A 253 -9.90 -0.92 -10.55
N GLU A 254 -10.51 -0.95 -9.38
CA GLU A 254 -11.04 0.22 -8.68
C GLU A 254 -9.95 1.25 -8.39
N ASN A 255 -8.77 0.78 -7.99
CA ASN A 255 -7.63 1.67 -7.72
C ASN A 255 -7.04 2.24 -9.01
N ALA A 256 -7.08 1.47 -10.10
CA ALA A 256 -6.72 1.96 -11.44
C ALA A 256 -7.73 2.99 -11.97
N ALA A 257 -9.03 2.74 -11.80
CA ALA A 257 -10.09 3.66 -12.20
C ALA A 257 -10.01 4.99 -11.42
N LEU A 258 -9.74 4.92 -10.12
CA LEU A 258 -9.50 6.08 -9.28
C LEU A 258 -8.25 6.85 -9.74
N ALA A 259 -7.16 6.17 -10.05
CA ALA A 259 -5.93 6.78 -10.55
C ALA A 259 -6.13 7.48 -11.91
N LEU A 260 -6.94 6.90 -12.81
CA LEU A 260 -7.33 7.54 -14.07
C LEU A 260 -8.14 8.81 -13.84
N GLN A 261 -9.07 8.81 -12.86
CA GLN A 261 -9.81 10.02 -12.50
C GLN A 261 -8.87 11.10 -11.95
N VAL A 262 -7.92 10.75 -11.09
CA VAL A 262 -6.89 11.69 -10.62
C VAL A 262 -6.09 12.25 -11.80
N TYR A 263 -5.66 11.39 -12.72
CA TYR A 263 -4.92 11.80 -13.92
C TYR A 263 -5.73 12.77 -14.80
N ALA A 264 -7.01 12.50 -15.02
CA ALA A 264 -7.90 13.35 -15.82
C ALA A 264 -8.06 14.77 -15.23
N LEU A 265 -7.92 14.93 -13.90
CA LEU A 265 -8.01 16.22 -13.21
C LEU A 265 -6.69 17.03 -13.25
N LEU A 266 -5.59 16.46 -13.72
CA LEU A 266 -4.27 17.13 -13.70
C LEU A 266 -3.97 17.95 -14.94
N ASP A 267 -4.88 18.01 -15.92
CA ASP A 267 -4.73 18.74 -17.19
C ASP A 267 -3.46 18.33 -17.96
N LEU A 268 -3.29 17.02 -18.11
CA LEU A 268 -2.16 16.39 -18.80
C LEU A 268 -2.59 15.82 -20.17
N PRO A 269 -1.65 15.56 -21.10
CA PRO A 269 -1.99 14.99 -22.40
C PRO A 269 -2.74 13.66 -22.25
N TRP A 270 -3.88 13.52 -22.95
CA TRP A 270 -4.70 12.32 -22.91
C TRP A 270 -4.30 11.36 -24.03
N GLN A 271 -3.47 10.36 -23.70
CA GLN A 271 -2.92 9.37 -24.63
C GLN A 271 -3.39 7.97 -24.22
N PRO A 272 -4.53 7.46 -24.76
CA PRO A 272 -5.15 6.21 -24.34
C PRO A 272 -4.22 5.00 -24.29
N GLU A 273 -3.40 4.81 -25.33
CA GLU A 273 -2.47 3.65 -25.40
C GLU A 273 -1.36 3.72 -24.35
N ALA A 274 -0.80 4.93 -24.12
CA ALA A 274 0.22 5.12 -23.10
C ALA A 274 -0.35 4.90 -21.69
N LEU A 275 -1.57 5.39 -21.42
CA LEU A 275 -2.27 5.19 -20.15
C LEU A 275 -2.59 3.70 -19.91
N ALA A 276 -3.13 3.00 -20.91
CA ALA A 276 -3.43 1.57 -20.82
C ALA A 276 -2.16 0.75 -20.54
N LYS A 277 -1.06 1.05 -21.26
CA LYS A 277 0.24 0.39 -21.05
C LYS A 277 0.81 0.65 -19.66
N ALA A 278 0.72 1.89 -19.15
CA ALA A 278 1.17 2.24 -17.81
C ALA A 278 0.43 1.45 -16.74
N LEU A 279 -0.90 1.38 -16.83
CA LEU A 279 -1.71 0.57 -15.92
C LEU A 279 -1.32 -0.92 -15.97
N GLN A 280 -1.17 -1.48 -17.17
CA GLN A 280 -0.81 -2.87 -17.37
C GLN A 280 0.57 -3.23 -16.79
N GLN A 281 1.51 -2.30 -16.81
CA GLN A 281 2.87 -2.49 -16.32
C GLN A 281 3.02 -2.25 -14.82
N THR A 282 2.03 -1.65 -14.16
CA THR A 282 2.10 -1.35 -12.72
C THR A 282 2.10 -2.64 -11.89
N ARG A 283 3.10 -2.78 -11.02
CA ARG A 283 3.27 -3.91 -10.09
C ARG A 283 3.66 -3.39 -8.72
N ILE A 284 3.25 -4.13 -7.69
CA ILE A 284 3.66 -3.88 -6.30
C ILE A 284 3.99 -5.22 -5.66
N SER A 285 5.16 -5.32 -5.06
CA SER A 285 5.54 -6.52 -4.31
C SER A 285 4.56 -6.77 -3.17
N GLY A 286 4.12 -8.02 -3.03
CA GLY A 286 3.21 -8.44 -1.97
C GLY A 286 1.75 -7.98 -2.12
N ARG A 287 1.33 -7.57 -3.33
CA ARG A 287 -0.07 -7.32 -3.67
C ARG A 287 -0.44 -8.13 -4.90
N PHE A 288 -1.19 -9.21 -4.70
CA PHE A 288 -1.49 -10.19 -5.75
C PHE A 288 -0.22 -10.60 -6.52
N ASP A 289 0.89 -10.67 -5.79
CA ASP A 289 2.24 -10.86 -6.33
C ASP A 289 2.48 -12.35 -6.61
N ARG A 290 2.36 -12.72 -7.89
CA ARG A 290 2.51 -14.10 -8.32
C ARG A 290 3.97 -14.38 -8.67
N ARG A 291 4.55 -15.39 -8.01
CA ARG A 291 5.92 -15.86 -8.18
C ARG A 291 5.94 -17.32 -8.59
N THR A 292 6.94 -17.69 -9.37
CA THR A 292 7.20 -19.08 -9.75
C THR A 292 8.54 -19.50 -9.15
N ILE A 293 8.59 -20.66 -8.52
CA ILE A 293 9.80 -21.22 -7.92
C ILE A 293 10.06 -22.65 -8.40
N ARG A 294 11.32 -23.07 -8.35
CA ARG A 294 11.69 -24.48 -8.49
C ARG A 294 11.87 -25.11 -7.11
N TRP A 295 11.16 -26.20 -6.86
CA TRP A 295 11.19 -26.94 -5.60
C TRP A 295 11.27 -28.45 -5.86
N ASN A 296 12.38 -29.10 -5.50
CA ASN A 296 12.57 -30.55 -5.70
C ASN A 296 12.21 -31.03 -7.11
N GLY A 297 12.64 -30.29 -8.14
CA GLY A 297 12.39 -30.60 -9.55
C GLY A 297 11.02 -30.19 -10.09
N ARG A 298 10.09 -29.75 -9.23
CA ARG A 298 8.74 -29.24 -9.59
C ARG A 298 8.75 -27.72 -9.75
N THR A 299 7.88 -27.23 -10.60
CA THR A 299 7.61 -25.78 -10.74
C THR A 299 6.36 -25.45 -9.93
N LEU A 300 6.49 -24.63 -8.87
CA LEU A 300 5.38 -24.24 -8.00
C LEU A 300 5.03 -22.78 -8.19
N THR A 301 3.74 -22.47 -8.05
CA THR A 301 3.21 -21.08 -8.08
C THR A 301 2.93 -20.62 -6.66
N LEU A 302 3.50 -19.46 -6.29
CA LEU A 302 3.22 -18.75 -5.06
C LEU A 302 2.43 -17.49 -5.38
N LEU A 303 1.39 -17.21 -4.61
CA LEU A 303 0.65 -15.93 -4.61
C LEU A 303 0.87 -15.26 -3.25
N LEU A 304 1.51 -14.10 -3.27
CA LEU A 304 1.84 -13.31 -2.07
C LEU A 304 0.90 -12.11 -1.96
N ASP A 305 0.23 -11.98 -0.81
CA ASP A 305 -0.64 -10.83 -0.55
C ASP A 305 -0.58 -10.40 0.93
N VAL A 306 -0.57 -9.11 1.18
CA VAL A 306 -0.52 -8.55 2.55
C VAL A 306 -1.91 -8.36 3.18
N ALA A 307 -2.99 -8.93 2.63
CA ALA A 307 -4.34 -8.84 3.18
C ALA A 307 -4.38 -9.28 4.65
N HIS A 308 -4.85 -8.38 5.53
CA HIS A 308 -4.81 -8.56 6.98
C HIS A 308 -6.05 -8.02 7.71
N ASN A 309 -7.10 -7.67 6.97
CA ASN A 309 -8.40 -7.27 7.52
C ASN A 309 -9.54 -7.82 6.64
N PRO A 310 -10.80 -7.87 7.12
CA PRO A 310 -11.92 -8.46 6.36
C PRO A 310 -12.15 -7.81 5.01
N HIS A 311 -11.99 -6.49 4.90
CA HIS A 311 -12.15 -5.77 3.64
C HIS A 311 -11.10 -6.19 2.59
N ALA A 312 -9.82 -6.28 2.97
CA ALA A 312 -8.77 -6.78 2.09
C ALA A 312 -8.96 -8.28 1.76
N ALA A 313 -9.42 -9.08 2.73
CA ALA A 313 -9.76 -10.49 2.52
C ALA A 313 -10.87 -10.66 1.48
N SER A 314 -11.89 -9.78 1.46
CA SER A 314 -12.95 -9.81 0.44
C SER A 314 -12.40 -9.54 -0.96
N TYR A 315 -11.46 -8.59 -1.11
CA TYR A 315 -10.80 -8.36 -2.39
C TYR A 315 -9.96 -9.57 -2.83
N LEU A 316 -9.21 -10.14 -1.91
CA LEU A 316 -8.43 -11.35 -2.19
C LEU A 316 -9.36 -12.50 -2.62
N ALA A 317 -10.47 -12.74 -1.91
CA ALA A 317 -11.46 -13.76 -2.27
C ALA A 317 -12.01 -13.53 -3.68
N SER A 318 -12.42 -12.31 -4.00
CA SER A 318 -12.93 -11.97 -5.35
C SER A 318 -11.88 -12.20 -6.45
N TYR A 319 -10.60 -11.88 -6.16
CA TYR A 319 -9.50 -12.18 -7.08
C TYR A 319 -9.33 -13.68 -7.28
N LEU A 320 -9.37 -14.48 -6.20
CA LEU A 320 -9.21 -15.93 -6.25
C LEU A 320 -10.35 -16.62 -7.01
N GLU A 321 -11.60 -16.10 -6.93
CA GLU A 321 -12.76 -16.58 -7.68
C GLU A 321 -12.63 -16.38 -9.19
N GLN A 322 -11.99 -15.29 -9.61
CA GLN A 322 -11.77 -14.98 -11.02
C GLN A 322 -10.65 -15.80 -11.66
N GLN A 323 -9.81 -16.45 -10.82
CA GLN A 323 -8.69 -17.27 -11.32
C GLN A 323 -9.14 -18.72 -11.54
N SER A 324 -8.95 -19.21 -12.76
CA SER A 324 -9.15 -20.64 -13.08
C SER A 324 -7.99 -21.44 -12.49
N LEU A 325 -8.16 -22.00 -11.31
CA LEU A 325 -7.21 -22.92 -10.69
C LEU A 325 -7.68 -24.38 -10.90
N ILE A 326 -6.82 -25.21 -11.48
CA ILE A 326 -7.12 -26.63 -11.70
C ILE A 326 -6.83 -27.44 -10.42
N GLY A 327 -5.76 -27.10 -9.72
CA GLY A 327 -5.31 -27.78 -8.51
C GLY A 327 -5.94 -27.21 -7.23
N ARG A 328 -5.28 -27.49 -6.10
CA ARG A 328 -5.67 -27.01 -4.77
C ARG A 328 -5.01 -25.68 -4.45
N ARG A 329 -5.63 -24.90 -3.57
CA ARG A 329 -4.99 -23.74 -2.96
C ARG A 329 -4.57 -24.07 -1.54
N LEU A 330 -3.26 -23.99 -1.26
CA LEU A 330 -2.64 -24.29 0.01
C LEU A 330 -2.21 -22.96 0.66
N ALA A 331 -2.75 -22.65 1.84
CA ALA A 331 -2.44 -21.38 2.50
C ALA A 331 -1.25 -21.48 3.46
N VAL A 332 -0.43 -20.43 3.49
CA VAL A 332 0.51 -20.09 4.57
C VAL A 332 0.00 -18.81 5.22
N PHE A 333 -0.32 -18.87 6.51
CA PHE A 333 -1.05 -17.79 7.17
C PHE A 333 -0.45 -17.43 8.54
N GLY A 334 -0.19 -16.15 8.73
CA GLY A 334 0.19 -15.54 10.01
C GLY A 334 -0.48 -14.19 10.17
N LEU A 335 -0.91 -13.83 11.39
CA LEU A 335 -1.71 -12.64 11.65
C LEU A 335 -1.24 -11.91 12.92
N LEU A 336 -1.35 -10.58 12.93
CA LEU A 336 -1.14 -9.80 14.14
C LEU A 336 -2.31 -9.95 15.11
N ALA A 337 -2.06 -9.82 16.43
CA ALA A 337 -3.03 -10.06 17.48
C ALA A 337 -4.22 -9.08 17.46
N ASP A 338 -3.99 -7.85 17.01
CA ASP A 338 -4.98 -6.77 16.92
C ASP A 338 -5.95 -6.88 15.73
N LYS A 339 -5.75 -7.85 14.82
CA LYS A 339 -6.57 -7.99 13.61
C LYS A 339 -7.75 -8.94 13.80
N ASP A 340 -8.82 -8.70 13.02
CA ASP A 340 -10.05 -9.50 13.04
C ASP A 340 -9.85 -10.86 12.34
N LEU A 341 -9.41 -11.84 13.12
CA LEU A 341 -9.20 -13.22 12.66
C LEU A 341 -10.50 -13.86 12.14
N ALA A 342 -11.60 -13.68 12.87
CA ALA A 342 -12.86 -14.34 12.53
C ALA A 342 -13.42 -13.84 11.19
N GLY A 343 -13.41 -12.52 10.98
CA GLY A 343 -13.84 -11.90 9.73
C GLY A 343 -13.00 -12.34 8.53
N ILE A 344 -11.67 -12.42 8.68
CA ILE A 344 -10.79 -12.91 7.61
C ILE A 344 -11.07 -14.38 7.27
N LEU A 345 -11.13 -15.25 8.29
CA LEU A 345 -11.34 -16.68 8.07
C LEU A 345 -12.70 -16.98 7.44
N ASN A 346 -13.78 -16.32 7.86
CA ASN A 346 -15.11 -16.50 7.30
C ASN A 346 -15.15 -16.21 5.79
N ILE A 347 -14.33 -15.29 5.32
CA ILE A 347 -14.25 -14.89 3.91
C ILE A 347 -13.37 -15.87 3.12
N LEU A 348 -12.19 -16.23 3.62
CA LEU A 348 -11.20 -16.96 2.84
C LEU A 348 -11.27 -18.47 2.98
N LEU A 349 -11.98 -18.99 3.98
CA LEU A 349 -12.11 -20.43 4.20
C LEU A 349 -12.61 -21.21 2.97
N PRO A 350 -13.60 -20.72 2.20
CA PRO A 350 -14.10 -21.45 1.00
C PRO A 350 -13.06 -21.55 -0.13
N HIS A 351 -12.04 -20.71 -0.12
CA HIS A 351 -11.04 -20.60 -1.20
C HIS A 351 -9.74 -21.37 -0.94
N VAL A 352 -9.61 -21.99 0.25
CA VAL A 352 -8.37 -22.65 0.70
C VAL A 352 -8.64 -24.10 1.07
N SER A 353 -7.90 -25.01 0.47
CA SER A 353 -8.04 -26.45 0.70
C SER A 353 -7.32 -26.93 1.95
N GLU A 354 -6.16 -26.33 2.28
CA GLU A 354 -5.33 -26.70 3.43
C GLU A 354 -4.57 -25.49 3.95
N TRP A 355 -4.42 -25.38 5.27
CA TRP A 355 -3.78 -24.26 5.96
C TRP A 355 -2.52 -24.70 6.68
N ALA A 356 -1.45 -23.92 6.57
CA ALA A 356 -0.28 -23.97 7.43
C ALA A 356 -0.16 -22.65 8.14
N VAL A 357 -0.24 -22.66 9.48
CA VAL A 357 -0.21 -21.45 10.30
C VAL A 357 1.06 -21.33 11.10
N ALA A 358 1.56 -20.11 11.25
CA ALA A 358 2.78 -19.83 11.99
C ALA A 358 2.73 -18.46 12.68
N PRO A 359 3.54 -18.24 13.74
CA PRO A 359 3.75 -16.92 14.30
C PRO A 359 4.57 -16.07 13.31
N LEU A 360 4.45 -14.74 13.42
CA LEU A 360 5.22 -13.75 12.67
C LEU A 360 6.44 -13.30 13.46
N ALA A 361 7.49 -12.84 12.81
CA ALA A 361 8.66 -12.21 13.44
C ALA A 361 8.30 -10.79 13.99
N SER A 362 7.35 -10.73 14.92
CA SER A 362 6.87 -9.49 15.52
C SER A 362 6.39 -9.74 16.96
N PRO A 363 6.65 -8.82 17.91
CA PRO A 363 6.10 -8.92 19.28
C PRO A 363 4.57 -8.82 19.30
N ARG A 364 3.95 -8.31 18.24
CA ARG A 364 2.48 -8.23 18.08
C ARG A 364 1.90 -9.46 17.36
N SER A 365 2.70 -10.51 17.15
CA SER A 365 2.24 -11.72 16.45
C SER A 365 1.13 -12.43 17.23
N ARG A 366 0.10 -12.91 16.55
CA ARG A 366 -0.84 -13.86 17.11
C ARG A 366 -0.18 -15.23 17.22
N PRO A 367 -0.31 -15.95 18.34
CA PRO A 367 0.25 -17.30 18.50
C PRO A 367 -0.32 -18.27 17.46
N ALA A 368 0.54 -19.13 16.91
CA ALA A 368 0.10 -20.17 15.95
C ALA A 368 -0.98 -21.10 16.53
N ALA A 369 -0.94 -21.36 17.84
CA ALA A 369 -1.95 -22.18 18.51
C ALA A 369 -3.36 -21.57 18.46
N GLU A 370 -3.50 -20.25 18.53
CA GLU A 370 -4.80 -19.56 18.39
C GLU A 370 -5.30 -19.63 16.94
N LEU A 371 -4.42 -19.42 15.97
CA LEU A 371 -4.76 -19.55 14.54
C LEU A 371 -5.22 -20.97 14.22
N HIS A 372 -4.48 -21.96 14.73
CA HIS A 372 -4.80 -23.38 14.56
C HIS A 372 -6.17 -23.72 15.19
N ALA A 373 -6.41 -23.32 16.45
CA ALA A 373 -7.66 -23.58 17.15
C ALA A 373 -8.87 -22.98 16.38
N ALA A 374 -8.75 -21.74 15.92
CA ALA A 374 -9.81 -21.06 15.16
C ALA A 374 -10.14 -21.78 13.83
N LEU A 375 -9.16 -22.37 13.15
CA LEU A 375 -9.34 -23.13 11.92
C LEU A 375 -9.91 -24.53 12.18
N VAL A 376 -9.46 -25.22 13.25
CA VAL A 376 -10.02 -26.52 13.69
C VAL A 376 -11.50 -26.37 14.03
N GLU A 377 -11.89 -25.33 14.77
CA GLU A 377 -13.29 -25.02 15.08
C GLU A 377 -14.16 -24.93 13.81
N ARG A 378 -13.57 -24.40 12.73
CA ARG A 378 -14.21 -24.26 11.41
C ARG A 378 -14.05 -25.51 10.52
N LYS A 379 -13.52 -26.61 11.07
CA LYS A 379 -13.29 -27.90 10.38
C LYS A 379 -12.35 -27.80 9.17
N ALA A 380 -11.44 -26.83 9.17
CA ALA A 380 -10.42 -26.71 8.14
C ALA A 380 -9.29 -27.73 8.35
N ALA A 381 -8.70 -28.20 7.27
CA ALA A 381 -7.45 -28.95 7.32
C ALA A 381 -6.31 -27.97 7.65
N VAL A 382 -5.68 -28.11 8.81
CA VAL A 382 -4.67 -27.14 9.30
C VAL A 382 -3.51 -27.82 10.01
N SER A 383 -2.30 -27.30 9.79
CA SER A 383 -1.09 -27.63 10.56
C SER A 383 -0.48 -26.37 11.15
N ALA A 384 0.07 -26.48 12.36
CA ALA A 384 0.79 -25.39 13.04
C ALA A 384 2.30 -25.62 12.97
N HIS A 385 3.04 -24.55 12.70
CA HIS A 385 4.49 -24.57 12.54
C HIS A 385 5.16 -23.56 13.47
N ALA A 386 6.45 -23.76 13.78
CA ALA A 386 7.19 -22.87 14.67
C ALA A 386 7.61 -21.56 13.99
N SER A 387 7.68 -21.53 12.65
CA SER A 387 7.98 -20.34 11.86
C SER A 387 7.24 -20.34 10.53
N LEU A 388 7.11 -19.16 9.93
CA LEU A 388 6.48 -19.01 8.62
C LEU A 388 7.26 -19.77 7.53
N MET A 389 8.58 -19.81 7.63
CA MET A 389 9.42 -20.56 6.70
C MET A 389 9.13 -22.06 6.73
N GLN A 390 9.01 -22.65 7.92
CA GLN A 390 8.62 -24.05 8.06
C GLN A 390 7.22 -24.32 7.51
N ALA A 391 6.27 -23.40 7.72
CA ALA A 391 4.94 -23.49 7.15
C ALA A 391 4.98 -23.46 5.60
N LEU A 392 5.77 -22.55 5.02
CA LEU A 392 5.93 -22.42 3.58
C LEU A 392 6.60 -23.68 2.97
N GLU A 393 7.68 -24.16 3.56
CA GLU A 393 8.37 -25.38 3.12
C GLU A 393 7.45 -26.60 3.20
N SER A 394 6.67 -26.74 4.28
CA SER A 394 5.67 -27.79 4.42
C SER A 394 4.64 -27.76 3.28
N GLN A 395 4.16 -26.56 2.90
CA GLN A 395 3.24 -26.46 1.76
C GLN A 395 3.93 -26.72 0.41
N CYS A 396 5.19 -26.31 0.24
CA CYS A 396 5.97 -26.64 -0.96
C CYS A 396 6.16 -28.14 -1.14
N GLU A 397 6.36 -28.90 -0.04
CA GLU A 397 6.45 -30.39 -0.12
C GLU A 397 5.14 -31.02 -0.58
N LYS A 398 3.99 -30.49 -0.17
CA LYS A 398 2.67 -31.02 -0.47
C LYS A 398 2.11 -30.58 -1.83
N ALA A 399 2.57 -29.42 -2.35
CA ALA A 399 2.06 -28.83 -3.56
C ALA A 399 2.48 -29.61 -4.81
N GLY A 400 1.53 -29.87 -5.70
CA GLY A 400 1.77 -30.27 -7.08
C GLY A 400 1.94 -29.05 -8.00
N GLU A 401 2.36 -29.30 -9.26
CA GLU A 401 2.58 -28.19 -10.24
C GLU A 401 1.31 -27.45 -10.63
N GLN A 402 0.13 -28.03 -10.40
CA GLN A 402 -1.17 -27.41 -10.66
C GLN A 402 -1.75 -26.71 -9.42
N ASP A 403 -1.13 -26.89 -8.25
CA ASP A 403 -1.53 -26.26 -7.00
C ASP A 403 -0.96 -24.81 -6.93
N GLU A 404 -1.61 -23.95 -6.13
CA GLU A 404 -1.15 -22.61 -5.81
C GLU A 404 -0.93 -22.48 -4.31
N ILE A 405 0.22 -21.95 -3.90
CA ILE A 405 0.51 -21.64 -2.50
C ILE A 405 0.18 -20.16 -2.28
N LEU A 406 -0.87 -19.91 -1.48
CA LEU A 406 -1.29 -18.57 -1.09
C LEU A 406 -0.66 -18.19 0.26
N LEU A 407 0.21 -17.18 0.27
CA LEU A 407 0.84 -16.68 1.49
C LEU A 407 0.30 -15.28 1.81
N PHE A 408 -0.34 -15.13 2.99
CA PHE A 408 -1.00 -13.88 3.35
C PHE A 408 -1.17 -13.70 4.86
N GLY A 409 -1.76 -12.55 5.26
CA GLY A 409 -2.19 -12.18 6.61
C GLY A 409 -1.41 -11.03 7.23
N SER A 410 -0.27 -10.64 6.67
CA SER A 410 0.53 -9.51 7.16
C SER A 410 1.61 -9.10 6.16
N PHE A 411 2.08 -7.86 6.28
CA PHE A 411 3.34 -7.43 5.65
C PHE A 411 4.53 -8.32 6.11
N TYR A 412 4.56 -8.73 7.37
CA TYR A 412 5.58 -9.64 7.90
C TYR A 412 5.59 -10.99 7.16
N CYS A 413 4.42 -11.58 6.89
CA CYS A 413 4.32 -12.81 6.09
C CYS A 413 5.02 -12.68 4.75
N VAL A 414 4.68 -11.61 4.02
CA VAL A 414 5.21 -11.38 2.68
C VAL A 414 6.70 -11.06 2.73
N ALA A 415 7.13 -10.24 3.71
CA ALA A 415 8.55 -9.91 3.88
C ALA A 415 9.40 -11.15 4.10
N GLU A 416 9.03 -12.02 5.05
CA GLU A 416 9.73 -13.28 5.31
C GLU A 416 9.76 -14.19 4.08
N ALA A 417 8.65 -14.29 3.34
CA ALA A 417 8.62 -15.08 2.09
C ALA A 417 9.53 -14.51 1.01
N LEU A 418 9.57 -13.19 0.84
CA LEU A 418 10.46 -12.55 -0.13
C LEU A 418 11.94 -12.73 0.23
N GLN A 419 12.30 -12.66 1.52
CA GLN A 419 13.65 -12.97 1.99
C GLN A 419 14.03 -14.44 1.68
N TRP A 420 13.13 -15.37 1.98
CA TRP A 420 13.33 -16.78 1.69
C TRP A 420 13.48 -17.03 0.18
N LEU A 421 12.71 -16.34 -0.66
CA LEU A 421 12.84 -16.42 -2.12
C LEU A 421 14.21 -15.90 -2.60
N ALA A 422 14.69 -14.78 -2.04
CA ALA A 422 15.97 -14.19 -2.40
C ALA A 422 17.14 -15.15 -2.11
N THR A 423 17.19 -15.76 -0.92
CA THR A 423 18.25 -16.73 -0.55
C THR A 423 18.30 -17.93 -1.49
N ARG A 424 17.14 -18.43 -1.94
CA ARG A 424 17.08 -19.58 -2.87
C ARG A 424 17.43 -19.23 -4.31
N MET A 425 17.23 -17.99 -4.73
CA MET A 425 17.67 -17.52 -6.04
C MET A 425 19.19 -17.35 -6.09
N GLU A 426 19.82 -16.93 -4.99
CA GLU A 426 21.28 -16.85 -4.85
C GLU A 426 21.90 -18.26 -4.87
N GLU A 427 21.35 -19.23 -4.11
CA GLU A 427 21.78 -20.63 -4.14
C GLU A 427 21.68 -21.27 -5.53
N ALA A 428 20.66 -20.91 -6.34
CA ALA A 428 20.51 -21.40 -7.71
C ALA A 428 21.46 -20.72 -8.70
N GLY A 429 21.89 -19.48 -8.42
CA GLY A 429 22.87 -18.73 -9.24
C GLY A 429 24.30 -19.17 -9.07
N ASP A 430 24.70 -19.59 -7.87
CA ASP A 430 26.06 -20.13 -7.58
C ASP A 430 26.31 -21.54 -8.14
N GLY A 431 25.27 -22.22 -8.58
CA GLY A 431 25.38 -23.60 -9.16
C GLY A 431 25.71 -23.66 -10.66
N THR A 432 25.93 -22.52 -11.33
CA THR A 432 26.33 -22.44 -12.76
C THR A 432 27.58 -21.59 -12.92
N ALA A 433 28.74 -22.13 -12.52
CA ALA A 433 30.06 -21.68 -12.91
C ALA A 433 30.83 -22.86 -13.57
#